data_ac4192ce48c7d0ebdac4cd77bc989a64
#
_entry.id   ac4192ce48c7d0ebdac4cd77bc989a64
#
_cell.length_a   1.000
_cell.length_b   1.000
_cell.length_c   1.000
_cell.angle_alpha   90.00
_cell.angle_beta   90.00
_cell.angle_gamma   90.00
#
_symmetry.space_group_name_H-M   'P 1'
#
loop_
_entity.id
_entity.type
_entity.pdbx_description
1 polymer ?
#
loop_
_entity_poly.entity_id
_entity_poly.type
_entity_poly.pdbx_seq_one_letter_code
_entity_poly.pdbx_strand_id
1 'polypeptide(L)'
;LEPSYICEALGIQGRLDYMQRDMSSFIEMKSGKADEFSIQGKVEPKENNKVQMLLYMAVLEYSMGQDRRRMHPYLLYTRYPLLYPARASWAQVRRVINLRNRIVAAEYGVQFHNHPDFTRNLLAQINPEVMNERKLRGRFWEQYLKPSISRLREKLSALEPLEQAYFYTLYNFITKELYTSKSGDVDYEGRAGASALWLSTLDEKRE
;
A
#
# COMPACT_ATOMS: atom_id res chain seq x y z
N LEU A 1 9.27 -4.34 -22.61
CA LEU A 1 10.09 -4.69 -21.45
C LEU A 1 9.19 -4.77 -20.21
N GLU A 2 9.49 -5.71 -19.33
CA GLU A 2 8.90 -5.81 -17.97
C GLU A 2 9.96 -5.40 -16.93
N PRO A 3 10.22 -4.11 -16.75
CA PRO A 3 11.28 -3.66 -15.87
C PRO A 3 10.87 -3.75 -14.40
N SER A 4 11.81 -4.16 -13.57
CA SER A 4 11.70 -4.10 -12.12
C SER A 4 12.44 -2.88 -11.60
N TYR A 5 11.89 -2.24 -10.58
CA TYR A 5 12.43 -1.03 -9.97
C TYR A 5 12.58 -1.17 -8.47
N ILE A 6 13.60 -0.52 -7.98
CA ILE A 6 13.78 -0.20 -6.57
C ILE A 6 13.92 1.32 -6.49
N CYS A 7 13.02 1.96 -5.76
CA CYS A 7 13.07 3.39 -5.51
C CYS A 7 13.40 3.63 -4.03
N GLU A 8 14.66 3.86 -3.73
CA GLU A 8 15.14 4.09 -2.36
C GLU A 8 14.50 5.35 -1.75
N ALA A 9 14.38 6.43 -2.54
CA ALA A 9 13.78 7.68 -2.08
C ALA A 9 12.33 7.51 -1.57
N LEU A 10 11.59 6.56 -2.11
CA LEU A 10 10.22 6.25 -1.69
C LEU A 10 10.11 4.96 -0.88
N GLY A 11 11.19 4.16 -0.78
CA GLY A 11 11.15 2.84 -0.17
C GLY A 11 10.13 1.92 -0.84
N ILE A 12 10.04 1.97 -2.15
CA ILE A 12 9.08 1.20 -2.95
C ILE A 12 9.84 0.38 -3.98
N GLN A 13 9.45 -0.87 -4.10
CA GLN A 13 9.87 -1.73 -5.21
C GLN A 13 8.63 -2.16 -6.02
N GLY A 14 8.83 -2.42 -7.29
CA GLY A 14 7.75 -2.87 -8.16
C GLY A 14 8.25 -3.34 -9.51
N ARG A 15 7.34 -3.96 -10.25
CA ARG A 15 7.57 -4.38 -11.63
C ARG A 15 6.42 -3.87 -12.48
N LEU A 16 6.76 -3.19 -13.58
CA LEU A 16 5.80 -2.79 -14.61
C LEU A 16 5.55 -3.93 -15.58
N ASP A 17 4.31 -4.10 -16.01
CA ASP A 17 3.96 -5.14 -16.98
C ASP A 17 4.51 -4.82 -18.38
N TYR A 18 4.49 -3.55 -18.77
CA TYR A 18 5.06 -3.11 -20.03
C TYR A 18 5.56 -1.66 -19.95
N MET A 19 6.74 -1.41 -20.53
CA MET A 19 7.28 -0.06 -20.69
C MET A 19 8.01 0.08 -22.03
N GLN A 20 7.85 1.22 -22.69
CA GLN A 20 8.64 1.60 -23.84
C GLN A 20 10.10 1.84 -23.45
N ARG A 21 11.02 1.67 -24.40
CA ARG A 21 12.46 1.83 -24.15
C ARG A 21 12.86 3.25 -23.74
N ASP A 22 12.18 4.24 -24.27
CA ASP A 22 12.39 5.66 -23.95
C ASP A 22 11.72 6.10 -22.64
N MET A 23 11.07 5.18 -21.94
CA MET A 23 10.33 5.38 -20.69
C MET A 23 9.19 6.41 -20.78
N SER A 24 8.80 6.83 -21.99
CA SER A 24 7.73 7.81 -22.19
C SER A 24 6.34 7.22 -21.94
N SER A 25 6.17 5.92 -22.13
CA SER A 25 4.87 5.26 -21.96
C SER A 25 5.01 3.92 -21.26
N PHE A 26 4.05 3.63 -20.40
CA PHE A 26 3.95 2.33 -19.76
C PHE A 26 2.49 1.88 -19.64
N ILE A 27 2.30 0.57 -19.57
CA ILE A 27 1.00 -0.07 -19.43
C ILE A 27 1.05 -0.97 -18.20
N GLU A 28 0.09 -0.80 -17.33
CA GLU A 28 -0.20 -1.72 -16.24
C GLU A 28 -1.40 -2.58 -16.63
N MET A 29 -1.23 -3.89 -16.66
CA MET A 29 -2.25 -4.85 -17.06
C MET A 29 -2.97 -5.42 -15.85
N LYS A 30 -4.29 -5.52 -15.96
CA LYS A 30 -5.15 -6.10 -14.91
C LYS A 30 -6.02 -7.19 -15.49
N SER A 31 -5.97 -8.36 -14.87
CA SER A 31 -6.95 -9.42 -15.13
C SER A 31 -8.31 -9.01 -14.56
N GLY A 32 -9.38 -9.24 -15.33
CA GLY A 32 -10.74 -9.00 -14.86
C GLY A 32 -11.37 -7.71 -15.40
N LYS A 33 -12.33 -7.18 -14.62
CA LYS A 33 -13.14 -6.03 -14.97
C LYS A 33 -12.64 -4.75 -14.32
N ALA A 34 -12.78 -3.64 -15.01
CA ALA A 34 -12.76 -2.30 -14.41
C ALA A 34 -14.00 -2.10 -13.51
N ASP A 35 -14.07 -0.95 -12.83
CA ASP A 35 -15.20 -0.66 -11.95
C ASP A 35 -16.46 -0.36 -12.76
N GLU A 36 -17.54 -1.11 -12.51
CA GLU A 36 -18.84 -0.95 -13.19
C GLU A 36 -19.73 0.14 -12.54
N PHE A 37 -19.26 0.75 -11.46
CA PHE A 37 -20.05 1.71 -10.66
C PHE A 37 -19.91 3.17 -11.10
N SER A 38 -19.55 3.42 -12.33
CA SER A 38 -19.51 4.78 -12.87
C SER A 38 -20.92 5.36 -12.95
N ILE A 39 -21.07 6.57 -12.40
CA ILE A 39 -22.35 7.33 -12.38
C ILE A 39 -22.86 7.68 -13.80
N GLN A 40 -22.00 7.58 -14.81
CA GLN A 40 -22.30 7.97 -16.20
C GLN A 40 -22.32 6.81 -17.19
N GLY A 41 -22.39 5.56 -16.72
CA GLY A 41 -22.35 4.38 -17.61
C GLY A 41 -21.01 4.16 -18.31
N LYS A 42 -19.99 4.96 -18.03
CA LYS A 42 -18.63 4.76 -18.52
C LYS A 42 -17.89 3.84 -17.57
N VAL A 43 -17.26 2.82 -18.11
CA VAL A 43 -16.39 1.94 -17.34
C VAL A 43 -15.13 2.73 -16.94
N GLU A 44 -14.92 2.89 -15.63
CA GLU A 44 -13.74 3.58 -15.09
C GLU A 44 -12.77 2.60 -14.45
N PRO A 45 -11.46 2.87 -14.52
CA PRO A 45 -10.45 2.09 -13.80
C PRO A 45 -10.69 2.11 -12.30
N LYS A 46 -10.47 0.96 -11.64
CA LYS A 46 -10.55 0.85 -10.18
C LYS A 46 -9.57 1.80 -9.51
N GLU A 47 -9.99 2.40 -8.41
CA GLU A 47 -9.18 3.41 -7.70
C GLU A 47 -7.83 2.85 -7.22
N ASN A 48 -7.78 1.61 -6.72
CA ASN A 48 -6.53 0.96 -6.33
C ASN A 48 -5.56 0.78 -7.50
N ASN A 49 -6.05 0.50 -8.71
CA ASN A 49 -5.22 0.38 -9.90
C ASN A 49 -4.69 1.75 -10.35
N LYS A 50 -5.52 2.80 -10.22
CA LYS A 50 -5.07 4.19 -10.45
C LYS A 50 -3.95 4.57 -9.45
N VAL A 51 -4.11 4.22 -8.17
CA VAL A 51 -3.10 4.46 -7.13
C VAL A 51 -1.79 3.76 -7.46
N GLN A 52 -1.82 2.50 -7.85
CA GLN A 52 -0.62 1.75 -8.25
C GLN A 52 0.11 2.44 -9.40
N MET A 53 -0.62 2.85 -10.42
CA MET A 53 -0.05 3.56 -11.56
C MET A 53 0.56 4.92 -11.18
N LEU A 54 -0.08 5.67 -10.26
CA LEU A 54 0.48 6.92 -9.74
C LEU A 54 1.78 6.69 -8.96
N LEU A 55 1.88 5.57 -8.23
CA LEU A 55 3.12 5.17 -7.57
C LEU A 55 4.22 4.86 -8.59
N TYR A 56 3.91 4.15 -9.67
CA TYR A 56 4.90 3.92 -10.73
C TYR A 56 5.37 5.22 -11.39
N MET A 57 4.48 6.18 -11.63
CA MET A 57 4.89 7.50 -12.12
C MET A 57 5.84 8.19 -11.14
N ALA A 58 5.55 8.13 -9.84
CA ALA A 58 6.43 8.67 -8.82
C ALA A 58 7.79 7.95 -8.80
N VAL A 59 7.82 6.63 -8.89
CA VAL A 59 9.06 5.84 -8.96
C VAL A 59 9.89 6.26 -10.17
N LEU A 60 9.32 6.36 -11.35
CA LEU A 60 10.03 6.77 -12.56
C LEU A 60 10.57 8.21 -12.46
N GLU A 61 9.80 9.12 -11.86
CA GLU A 61 10.25 10.50 -11.63
C GLU A 61 11.40 10.56 -10.62
N TYR A 62 11.27 9.92 -9.46
CA TYR A 62 12.26 10.01 -8.38
C TYR A 62 13.50 9.13 -8.58
N SER A 63 13.37 7.98 -9.25
CA SER A 63 14.51 7.08 -9.47
C SER A 63 15.21 7.29 -10.82
N MET A 64 14.46 7.68 -11.85
CA MET A 64 14.95 7.76 -13.23
C MET A 64 14.99 9.19 -13.76
N GLY A 65 14.57 10.18 -12.98
CA GLY A 65 14.53 11.58 -13.41
C GLY A 65 13.55 11.86 -14.56
N GLN A 66 12.55 10.98 -14.76
CA GLN A 66 11.59 11.15 -15.84
C GLN A 66 10.62 12.31 -15.54
N ASP A 67 10.45 13.21 -16.51
CA ASP A 67 9.43 14.26 -16.38
C ASP A 67 8.03 13.65 -16.55
N ARG A 68 7.24 13.66 -15.48
CA ARG A 68 5.85 13.17 -15.48
C ARG A 68 4.96 13.82 -16.54
N ARG A 69 5.30 15.03 -17.02
CA ARG A 69 4.54 15.70 -18.10
C ARG A 69 4.70 14.99 -19.43
N ARG A 70 5.79 14.24 -19.58
CA ARG A 70 6.13 13.46 -20.78
C ARG A 70 5.75 11.99 -20.65
N MET A 71 5.31 11.57 -19.46
CA MET A 71 4.87 10.19 -19.24
C MET A 71 3.41 10.00 -19.67
N HIS A 72 3.18 8.91 -20.39
CA HIS A 72 1.87 8.48 -20.84
C HIS A 72 1.51 7.11 -20.24
N PRO A 73 1.00 7.09 -19.01
CA PRO A 73 0.59 5.85 -18.35
C PRO A 73 -0.78 5.38 -18.84
N TYR A 74 -0.90 4.06 -18.97
CA TYR A 74 -2.15 3.41 -19.37
C TYR A 74 -2.47 2.24 -18.44
N LEU A 75 -3.77 2.01 -18.23
CA LEU A 75 -4.31 0.79 -17.63
C LEU A 75 -4.99 -0.04 -18.71
N LEU A 76 -4.65 -1.32 -18.78
CA LEU A 76 -5.29 -2.30 -19.65
C LEU A 76 -5.99 -3.36 -18.81
N TYR A 77 -7.29 -3.46 -18.96
CA TYR A 77 -8.04 -4.60 -18.41
C TYR A 77 -8.19 -5.65 -19.50
N THR A 78 -7.69 -6.85 -19.26
CA THR A 78 -7.68 -7.92 -20.28
C THR A 78 -9.07 -8.30 -20.80
N ARG A 79 -10.12 -7.97 -20.05
CA ARG A 79 -11.50 -8.22 -20.45
C ARG A 79 -12.03 -7.19 -21.46
N TYR A 80 -11.39 -6.04 -21.58
CA TYR A 80 -11.82 -4.98 -22.48
C TYR A 80 -10.66 -4.58 -23.39
N PRO A 81 -10.85 -4.54 -24.72
CA PRO A 81 -9.78 -4.20 -25.67
C PRO A 81 -9.53 -2.67 -25.70
N LEU A 82 -9.48 -2.05 -24.54
CA LEU A 82 -9.35 -0.59 -24.41
C LEU A 82 -8.21 -0.26 -23.44
N LEU A 83 -7.36 0.66 -23.87
CA LEU A 83 -6.40 1.33 -23.02
C LEU A 83 -7.04 2.52 -22.35
N TYR A 84 -7.00 2.56 -21.03
CA TYR A 84 -7.45 3.70 -20.24
C TYR A 84 -6.28 4.63 -20.00
N PRO A 85 -6.19 5.79 -20.69
CA PRO A 85 -5.13 6.74 -20.43
C PRO A 85 -5.34 7.36 -19.06
N ALA A 86 -4.27 7.46 -18.31
CA ALA A 86 -4.30 8.13 -17.04
C ALA A 86 -3.49 9.42 -17.12
N ARG A 87 -4.17 10.51 -16.93
CA ARG A 87 -3.53 11.82 -16.75
C ARG A 87 -3.47 12.12 -15.26
N ALA A 88 -2.31 11.95 -14.67
CA ALA A 88 -2.13 12.28 -13.28
C ALA A 88 -1.71 13.73 -13.10
N SER A 89 -2.44 14.45 -12.27
CA SER A 89 -1.97 15.74 -11.78
C SER A 89 -0.92 15.52 -10.68
N TRP A 90 -0.05 16.51 -10.47
CA TRP A 90 0.90 16.49 -9.34
C TRP A 90 0.20 16.32 -7.98
N ALA A 91 -0.96 16.92 -7.82
CA ALA A 91 -1.74 16.77 -6.61
C ALA A 91 -2.16 15.31 -6.34
N GLN A 92 -2.46 14.56 -7.39
CA GLN A 92 -2.80 13.13 -7.26
C GLN A 92 -1.58 12.29 -6.87
N VAL A 93 -0.43 12.46 -7.54
CA VAL A 93 0.82 11.77 -7.21
C VAL A 93 1.23 12.09 -5.78
N ARG A 94 1.23 13.37 -5.38
CA ARG A 94 1.54 13.80 -4.02
C ARG A 94 0.59 13.19 -2.98
N ARG A 95 -0.70 13.10 -3.28
CA ARG A 95 -1.68 12.46 -2.38
C ARG A 95 -1.36 10.99 -2.15
N VAL A 96 -0.96 10.26 -3.19
CA VAL A 96 -0.60 8.85 -3.09
C VAL A 96 0.70 8.67 -2.31
N ILE A 97 1.69 9.52 -2.52
CA ILE A 97 2.93 9.53 -1.70
C ILE A 97 2.60 9.82 -0.23
N ASN A 98 1.73 10.79 0.05
CA ASN A 98 1.30 11.07 1.42
C ASN A 98 0.55 9.89 2.05
N LEU A 99 -0.28 9.18 1.30
CA LEU A 99 -0.94 7.96 1.78
C LEU A 99 0.09 6.90 2.15
N ARG A 100 1.07 6.63 1.28
CA ARG A 100 2.20 5.74 1.56
C ARG A 100 2.93 6.15 2.84
N ASN A 101 3.25 7.43 2.99
CA ASN A 101 3.97 7.93 4.16
C ASN A 101 3.15 7.74 5.46
N ARG A 102 1.84 7.93 5.42
CA ARG A 102 0.95 7.67 6.58
C ARG A 102 0.95 6.19 6.96
N ILE A 103 0.91 5.28 6.00
CA ILE A 103 0.96 3.83 6.25
C ILE A 103 2.29 3.46 6.91
N VAL A 104 3.41 3.89 6.32
CA VAL A 104 4.75 3.61 6.86
C VAL A 104 4.94 4.23 8.24
N ALA A 105 4.46 5.45 8.46
CA ALA A 105 4.52 6.09 9.78
C ALA A 105 3.72 5.33 10.84
N ALA A 106 2.56 4.76 10.48
CA ALA A 106 1.77 3.94 11.39
C ALA A 106 2.49 2.61 11.72
N GLU A 107 3.01 1.90 10.70
CA GLU A 107 3.78 0.66 10.90
C GLU A 107 5.05 0.91 11.74
N TYR A 108 5.79 1.97 11.42
CA TYR A 108 6.98 2.36 12.18
C TYR A 108 6.63 2.77 13.61
N GLY A 109 5.52 3.49 13.80
CA GLY A 109 5.05 3.87 15.13
C GLY A 109 4.77 2.66 16.03
N VAL A 110 4.12 1.63 15.51
CA VAL A 110 3.89 0.37 16.26
C VAL A 110 5.22 -0.30 16.62
N GLN A 111 6.17 -0.34 15.68
CA GLN A 111 7.51 -0.90 15.90
C GLN A 111 8.29 -0.11 16.96
N PHE A 112 8.30 1.22 16.83
CA PHE A 112 9.08 2.11 17.68
C PHE A 112 8.57 2.16 19.12
N HIS A 113 7.27 2.34 19.30
CA HIS A 113 6.69 2.40 20.63
C HIS A 113 6.64 1.03 21.32
N ASN A 114 6.47 -0.04 20.55
CA ASN A 114 6.44 -1.43 21.03
C ASN A 114 5.57 -1.61 22.29
N HIS A 115 4.44 -0.91 22.34
CA HIS A 115 3.54 -0.92 23.49
C HIS A 115 2.08 -1.10 23.06
N PRO A 116 1.32 -2.01 23.71
CA PRO A 116 -0.07 -2.29 23.35
C PRO A 116 -1.00 -1.07 23.36
N ASP A 117 -0.76 -0.10 24.23
CA ASP A 117 -1.57 1.13 24.30
C ASP A 117 -1.40 2.02 23.07
N PHE A 118 -0.20 2.09 22.50
CA PHE A 118 -0.02 2.78 21.23
C PHE A 118 -0.86 2.15 20.13
N THR A 119 -0.82 0.83 20.02
CA THR A 119 -1.60 0.06 19.05
C THR A 119 -3.10 0.23 19.29
N ARG A 120 -3.54 0.19 20.56
CA ARG A 120 -4.94 0.45 20.92
C ARG A 120 -5.40 1.83 20.44
N ASN A 121 -4.62 2.86 20.70
CA ASN A 121 -4.93 4.24 20.29
C ASN A 121 -4.92 4.39 18.77
N LEU A 122 -4.00 3.73 18.07
CA LEU A 122 -3.95 3.72 16.61
C LEU A 122 -5.21 3.08 16.01
N LEU A 123 -5.62 1.92 16.51
CA LEU A 123 -6.81 1.21 16.03
C LEU A 123 -8.11 1.91 16.43
N ALA A 124 -8.15 2.63 17.56
CA ALA A 124 -9.30 3.42 17.96
C ALA A 124 -9.61 4.59 17.01
N GLN A 125 -8.62 5.05 16.22
CA GLN A 125 -8.82 6.06 15.19
C GLN A 125 -9.54 5.50 13.94
N ILE A 126 -9.62 4.17 13.78
CA ILE A 126 -10.35 3.55 12.69
C ILE A 126 -11.85 3.63 12.97
N ASN A 127 -12.46 4.72 12.50
CA ASN A 127 -13.91 4.93 12.60
C ASN A 127 -14.45 5.52 11.27
N PRO A 128 -15.75 5.37 10.97
CA PRO A 128 -16.32 5.79 9.69
C PRO A 128 -16.14 7.29 9.40
N GLU A 129 -16.19 8.14 10.42
CA GLU A 129 -16.08 9.60 10.26
C GLU A 129 -14.66 10.00 9.82
N VAL A 130 -13.64 9.47 10.50
CA VAL A 130 -12.23 9.75 10.22
C VAL A 130 -11.82 9.10 8.90
N MET A 131 -12.25 7.86 8.63
CA MET A 131 -11.88 7.14 7.42
C MET A 131 -12.55 7.69 6.16
N ASN A 132 -13.61 8.47 6.29
CA ASN A 132 -14.31 9.08 5.16
C ASN A 132 -13.88 10.54 4.90
N GLU A 133 -12.58 10.79 4.80
CA GLU A 133 -12.03 12.13 4.50
C GLU A 133 -12.63 12.75 3.21
N ARG A 134 -12.95 11.90 2.23
CA ARG A 134 -13.54 12.32 0.95
C ARG A 134 -15.05 12.55 0.99
N LYS A 135 -15.68 12.36 2.15
CA LYS A 135 -17.13 12.47 2.33
C LYS A 135 -17.92 11.66 1.29
N LEU A 136 -17.48 10.43 1.05
CA LEU A 136 -18.16 9.51 0.13
C LEU A 136 -19.58 9.24 0.62
N ARG A 137 -20.53 9.26 -0.30
CA ARG A 137 -21.97 9.03 -0.03
C ARG A 137 -22.57 7.99 -0.99
N GLY A 138 -21.72 7.26 -1.70
CA GLY A 138 -22.17 6.28 -2.69
C GLY A 138 -22.49 4.92 -2.07
N ARG A 139 -23.18 4.07 -2.85
CA ARG A 139 -23.56 2.70 -2.46
C ARG A 139 -22.39 1.89 -1.89
N PHE A 140 -21.20 2.03 -2.49
CA PHE A 140 -20.01 1.31 -2.04
C PHE A 140 -19.61 1.71 -0.59
N TRP A 141 -19.69 3.00 -0.27
CA TRP A 141 -19.43 3.47 1.09
C TRP A 141 -20.48 2.96 2.08
N GLU A 142 -21.76 3.18 1.79
CA GLU A 142 -22.85 2.87 2.72
C GLU A 142 -23.07 1.38 2.93
N GLN A 143 -22.90 0.56 1.88
CA GLN A 143 -23.19 -0.88 1.96
C GLN A 143 -21.98 -1.75 2.31
N TYR A 144 -20.76 -1.30 2.04
CA TYR A 144 -19.57 -2.14 2.20
C TYR A 144 -18.54 -1.57 3.18
N LEU A 145 -18.03 -0.35 2.95
CA LEU A 145 -16.92 0.18 3.75
C LEU A 145 -17.36 0.59 5.15
N LYS A 146 -18.39 1.42 5.27
CA LYS A 146 -18.90 1.89 6.56
C LYS A 146 -19.33 0.74 7.47
N PRO A 147 -20.11 -0.25 7.02
CA PRO A 147 -20.47 -1.39 7.87
C PRO A 147 -19.27 -2.26 8.29
N SER A 148 -18.27 -2.39 7.41
CA SER A 148 -17.07 -3.14 7.73
C SER A 148 -16.23 -2.48 8.81
N ILE A 149 -16.06 -1.16 8.73
CA ILE A 149 -15.38 -0.35 9.75
C ILE A 149 -16.15 -0.38 11.08
N SER A 150 -17.46 -0.21 11.02
CA SER A 150 -18.32 -0.26 12.22
C SER A 150 -18.24 -1.61 12.93
N ARG A 151 -18.32 -2.71 12.18
CA ARG A 151 -18.20 -4.08 12.74
C ARG A 151 -16.85 -4.33 13.41
N LEU A 152 -15.76 -3.85 12.81
CA LEU A 152 -14.43 -3.96 13.42
C LEU A 152 -14.42 -3.23 14.76
N ARG A 153 -14.92 -2.00 14.79
CA ARG A 153 -14.97 -1.18 15.98
C ARG A 153 -15.84 -1.79 17.09
N GLU A 154 -17.02 -2.30 16.74
CA GLU A 154 -17.90 -3.01 17.66
C GLU A 154 -17.21 -4.22 18.29
N LYS A 155 -16.54 -5.04 17.48
CA LYS A 155 -15.78 -6.20 17.97
C LYS A 155 -14.66 -5.80 18.92
N LEU A 156 -13.88 -4.78 18.58
CA LEU A 156 -12.78 -4.30 19.42
C LEU A 156 -13.30 -3.70 20.74
N SER A 157 -14.46 -3.03 20.71
CA SER A 157 -15.09 -2.44 21.90
C SER A 157 -15.76 -3.48 22.81
N ALA A 158 -16.13 -4.63 22.27
CA ALA A 158 -16.78 -5.71 23.01
C ALA A 158 -15.80 -6.67 23.70
N LEU A 159 -14.49 -6.51 23.47
CA LEU A 159 -13.48 -7.36 24.08
C LEU A 159 -13.39 -7.12 25.60
N GLU A 160 -13.34 -8.19 26.36
CA GLU A 160 -13.07 -8.16 27.78
C GLU A 160 -11.62 -7.68 28.06
N PRO A 161 -11.29 -7.17 29.26
CA PRO A 161 -9.96 -6.63 29.54
C PRO A 161 -8.80 -7.58 29.22
N LEU A 162 -8.96 -8.87 29.52
CA LEU A 162 -7.95 -9.89 29.23
C LEU A 162 -7.80 -10.13 27.72
N GLU A 163 -8.92 -10.19 27.01
CA GLU A 163 -8.94 -10.33 25.56
C GLU A 163 -8.31 -9.13 24.86
N GLN A 164 -8.57 -7.91 25.36
CA GLN A 164 -7.94 -6.69 24.87
C GLN A 164 -6.42 -6.75 25.07
N ALA A 165 -5.96 -7.09 26.26
CA ALA A 165 -4.53 -7.21 26.56
C ALA A 165 -3.85 -8.22 25.64
N TYR A 166 -4.45 -9.40 25.46
CA TYR A 166 -3.95 -10.43 24.55
C TYR A 166 -3.93 -9.95 23.10
N PHE A 167 -5.04 -9.41 22.61
CA PHE A 167 -5.18 -8.97 21.22
C PHE A 167 -4.15 -7.88 20.86
N TYR A 168 -4.02 -6.82 21.66
CA TYR A 168 -3.13 -5.72 21.36
C TYR A 168 -1.65 -6.12 21.50
N THR A 169 -1.32 -7.00 22.44
CA THR A 169 0.04 -7.54 22.60
C THR A 169 0.41 -8.40 21.41
N LEU A 170 -0.47 -9.30 20.98
CA LEU A 170 -0.23 -10.17 19.83
C LEU A 170 -0.17 -9.37 18.52
N TYR A 171 -1.06 -8.39 18.35
CA TYR A 171 -1.04 -7.51 17.19
C TYR A 171 0.28 -6.73 17.10
N ASN A 172 0.73 -6.19 18.23
CA ASN A 172 2.00 -5.46 18.31
C ASN A 172 3.19 -6.38 17.95
N PHE A 173 3.21 -7.59 18.49
CA PHE A 173 4.21 -8.60 18.17
C PHE A 173 4.23 -8.94 16.67
N ILE A 174 3.08 -9.28 16.10
CA ILE A 174 2.97 -9.62 14.67
C ILE A 174 3.43 -8.46 13.78
N THR A 175 3.03 -7.22 14.11
CA THR A 175 3.42 -6.03 13.32
C THR A 175 4.92 -5.81 13.39
N LYS A 176 5.53 -6.03 14.56
CA LYS A 176 6.97 -5.95 14.75
C LYS A 176 7.71 -6.98 13.91
N GLU A 177 7.29 -8.25 13.97
CA GLU A 177 7.88 -9.32 13.19
C GLU A 177 7.76 -9.07 11.67
N LEU A 178 6.60 -8.61 11.21
CA LEU A 178 6.40 -8.24 9.80
C LEU A 178 7.28 -7.06 9.37
N TYR A 179 7.45 -6.07 10.24
CA TYR A 179 8.34 -4.94 9.96
C TYR A 179 9.79 -5.41 9.87
N THR A 180 10.27 -6.15 10.85
CA THR A 180 11.64 -6.69 10.89
C THR A 180 11.90 -7.61 9.70
N SER A 181 10.94 -8.43 9.29
CA SER A 181 11.09 -9.30 8.11
C SER A 181 11.26 -8.52 6.79
N LYS A 182 10.76 -7.28 6.73
CA LYS A 182 10.88 -6.41 5.55
C LYS A 182 12.13 -5.53 5.59
N SER A 183 12.41 -4.94 6.74
CA SER A 183 13.50 -3.96 6.91
C SER A 183 14.82 -4.58 7.34
N GLY A 184 14.80 -5.82 7.79
CA GLY A 184 15.94 -6.48 8.42
C GLY A 184 16.12 -6.11 9.88
N ASP A 185 16.99 -6.83 10.55
CA ASP A 185 17.38 -6.61 11.95
C ASP A 185 18.71 -5.87 12.01
N VAL A 186 18.93 -5.08 13.05
CA VAL A 186 20.19 -4.37 13.30
C VAL A 186 21.34 -5.37 13.47
N ASP A 187 21.10 -6.50 14.14
CA ASP A 187 22.08 -7.57 14.36
C ASP A 187 22.53 -8.26 13.06
N TYR A 188 21.75 -8.08 11.97
CA TYR A 188 22.07 -8.61 10.64
C TYR A 188 22.34 -7.49 9.62
N GLU A 189 22.85 -6.35 10.06
CA GLU A 189 23.18 -5.19 9.20
C GLU A 189 21.99 -4.72 8.33
N GLY A 190 20.77 -4.81 8.86
CA GLY A 190 19.54 -4.48 8.12
C GLY A 190 19.17 -5.48 7.04
N ARG A 191 19.78 -6.67 6.99
CA ARG A 191 19.40 -7.72 6.06
C ARG A 191 18.22 -8.53 6.59
N ALA A 192 17.45 -9.08 5.68
CA ALA A 192 16.29 -9.91 5.98
C ALA A 192 16.27 -11.17 5.14
N GLY A 193 15.53 -12.18 5.57
CA GLY A 193 15.35 -13.44 4.85
C GLY A 193 16.67 -14.19 4.61
N ALA A 194 16.85 -14.73 3.42
CA ALA A 194 18.06 -15.51 3.09
C ALA A 194 19.36 -14.72 3.24
N SER A 195 19.36 -13.42 2.96
CA SER A 195 20.56 -12.60 3.11
C SER A 195 20.98 -12.40 4.57
N ALA A 196 20.06 -12.48 5.52
CA ALA A 196 20.37 -12.47 6.95
C ALA A 196 21.05 -13.76 7.42
N LEU A 197 20.71 -14.90 6.82
CA LEU A 197 21.31 -16.21 7.15
C LEU A 197 22.81 -16.25 6.88
N TRP A 198 23.30 -15.48 5.91
CA TRP A 198 24.73 -15.40 5.59
C TRP A 198 25.56 -14.76 6.72
N LEU A 199 24.94 -13.93 7.55
CA LEU A 199 25.57 -13.28 8.68
C LEU A 199 25.36 -14.07 9.99
N SER A 200 24.49 -15.09 9.97
CA SER A 200 24.26 -15.90 11.18
C SER A 200 25.50 -16.68 11.59
N THR A 201 25.82 -16.63 12.87
CA THR A 201 26.89 -17.43 13.50
C THR A 201 26.42 -18.84 13.85
N LEU A 202 25.12 -19.14 13.73
CA LEU A 202 24.58 -20.45 14.03
C LEU A 202 24.77 -21.35 12.81
N ASP A 203 25.57 -22.41 12.96
CA ASP A 203 25.93 -23.35 11.88
C ASP A 203 24.67 -24.02 11.30
N GLU A 204 23.68 -24.32 12.13
CA GLU A 204 22.38 -24.90 11.73
C GLU A 204 21.57 -24.06 10.74
N LYS A 205 21.91 -22.76 10.58
CA LYS A 205 21.25 -21.85 9.64
C LYS A 205 22.01 -21.69 8.32
N ARG A 206 23.16 -22.33 8.18
CA ARG A 206 24.05 -22.21 7.01
C ARG A 206 24.01 -23.43 6.10
N GLU A 207 23.42 -24.53 6.58
CA GLU A 207 23.16 -25.73 5.80
C GLU A 207 21.82 -25.61 5.04
#